data_f591aa12924a1f94f8c7bfff2bbf28ee
#
_entry.id   f591aa12924a1f94f8c7bfff2bbf28ee
#
_cell.length_a   1.000
_cell.length_b   1.000
_cell.length_c   1.000
_cell.angle_alpha   90.00
_cell.angle_beta   90.00
_cell.angle_gamma   90.00
#
_symmetry.space_group_name_H-M   'P 1'
#
loop_
_entity.id
_entity.type
_entity.pdbx_description
1 polymer ?
#
loop_
_entity_poly.entity_id
_entity_poly.type
_entity_poly.pdbx_seq_one_letter_code
_entity_poly.pdbx_strand_id
1 'polypeptide(L)'
;MSVPRRLARLAGRALLALPLLLLGGCVESMFYYPDRVRYETPDALGLRYERVRFQSTDGTALSGWFIPAAGRADPREAKGTVIHFHGNAQNMSSHWRFVAWLPKQDFNVFVFDYRGYGDSEGKPEPRGVFEDSSSAIDHVRSRADVDPARLLVFGQSLGGTNAIAAVGAGNRAGVRAVAIESTFYSYSSIANDKVSGAGLLVGDRYAASKYVAALSPIPLLLIHGTADAVIPVDHSRRLLADAREPKRLIEVPGAGHLEPMSEARFGTTYQRALAEFFEAALATAPIAPTPPAR
;
A
#
# COMPACT_ATOMS: atom_id res chain seq x y z
N MET A 1 -42.49 14.61 -42.84
CA MET A 1 -41.58 15.19 -41.81
C MET A 1 -40.61 14.11 -41.38
N SER A 2 -39.36 14.18 -41.87
CA SER A 2 -38.32 13.18 -41.61
C SER A 2 -37.47 13.64 -40.43
N VAL A 3 -37.51 12.91 -39.33
CA VAL A 3 -36.61 13.10 -38.17
C VAL A 3 -35.18 12.83 -38.65
N PRO A 4 -34.19 13.69 -38.41
CA PRO A 4 -32.86 13.52 -38.95
C PRO A 4 -32.15 12.32 -38.33
N ARG A 5 -31.75 11.37 -39.16
CA ARG A 5 -30.99 10.14 -38.83
C ARG A 5 -29.73 10.37 -37.94
N ARG A 6 -29.30 11.62 -37.78
CA ARG A 6 -28.16 12.00 -36.90
C ARG A 6 -28.49 11.94 -35.40
N LEU A 7 -29.69 12.27 -34.97
CA LEU A 7 -30.12 12.23 -33.56
C LEU A 7 -30.28 10.78 -33.05
N ALA A 8 -30.76 9.87 -33.89
CA ALA A 8 -30.89 8.46 -33.53
C ALA A 8 -29.52 7.77 -33.33
N ARG A 9 -28.46 8.19 -34.06
CA ARG A 9 -27.10 7.66 -33.90
C ARG A 9 -26.39 8.17 -32.62
N LEU A 10 -26.71 9.37 -32.16
CA LEU A 10 -26.19 9.94 -30.92
C LEU A 10 -26.87 9.32 -29.69
N ALA A 11 -28.18 9.13 -29.74
CA ALA A 11 -28.94 8.47 -28.68
C ALA A 11 -28.54 6.98 -28.51
N GLY A 12 -28.32 6.25 -29.63
CA GLY A 12 -27.84 4.87 -29.58
C GLY A 12 -26.44 4.70 -29.01
N ARG A 13 -25.54 5.67 -29.22
CA ARG A 13 -24.18 5.67 -28.63
C ARG A 13 -24.19 6.05 -27.15
N ALA A 14 -25.07 6.92 -26.70
CA ALA A 14 -25.23 7.27 -25.29
C ALA A 14 -25.85 6.11 -24.48
N LEU A 15 -26.80 5.37 -25.08
CA LEU A 15 -27.42 4.20 -24.44
C LEU A 15 -26.47 3.00 -24.27
N LEU A 16 -25.47 2.86 -25.14
CA LEU A 16 -24.43 1.80 -25.02
C LEU A 16 -23.30 2.19 -24.06
N ALA A 17 -23.02 3.48 -23.87
CA ALA A 17 -21.99 3.96 -22.96
C ALA A 17 -22.44 3.91 -21.47
N LEU A 18 -23.73 4.08 -21.20
CA LEU A 18 -24.25 4.10 -19.84
C LEU A 18 -24.09 2.75 -19.07
N PRO A 19 -24.39 1.57 -19.65
CA PRO A 19 -24.14 0.29 -18.98
C PRO A 19 -22.65 -0.03 -18.83
N LEU A 20 -21.77 0.45 -19.72
CA LEU A 20 -20.32 0.30 -19.59
C LEU A 20 -19.74 1.13 -18.45
N LEU A 21 -20.26 2.32 -18.19
CA LEU A 21 -19.86 3.16 -17.04
C LEU A 21 -20.34 2.58 -15.71
N LEU A 22 -21.53 1.95 -15.68
CA LEU A 22 -22.04 1.26 -14.48
C LEU A 22 -21.29 -0.05 -14.20
N LEU A 23 -20.80 -0.75 -15.24
CA LEU A 23 -19.98 -1.93 -15.10
C LEU A 23 -18.58 -1.60 -14.57
N GLY A 24 -17.97 -0.47 -14.96
CA GLY A 24 -16.65 -0.03 -14.47
C GLY A 24 -16.61 0.14 -12.95
N GLY A 25 -17.60 0.82 -12.36
CA GLY A 25 -17.65 1.00 -10.90
C GLY A 25 -17.88 -0.30 -10.12
N CYS A 26 -18.57 -1.30 -10.71
CA CYS A 26 -18.74 -2.62 -10.10
C CYS A 26 -17.46 -3.45 -10.15
N VAL A 27 -16.65 -3.34 -11.22
CA VAL A 27 -15.41 -4.10 -11.37
C VAL A 27 -14.32 -3.56 -10.44
N GLU A 28 -14.24 -2.25 -10.25
CA GLU A 28 -13.26 -1.64 -9.32
C GLU A 28 -13.50 -2.04 -7.86
N SER A 29 -14.76 -2.24 -7.45
CA SER A 29 -15.08 -2.72 -6.10
C SER A 29 -14.64 -4.17 -5.84
N MET A 30 -14.40 -4.97 -6.88
CA MET A 30 -13.92 -6.34 -6.76
C MET A 30 -12.47 -6.46 -6.27
N PHE A 31 -11.73 -5.36 -6.14
CA PHE A 31 -10.39 -5.34 -5.57
C PHE A 31 -10.39 -5.12 -4.05
N TYR A 32 -11.55 -4.91 -3.43
CA TYR A 32 -11.66 -4.56 -2.02
C TYR A 32 -12.62 -5.52 -1.31
N TYR A 33 -12.11 -6.26 -0.32
CA TYR A 33 -12.88 -7.23 0.48
C TYR A 33 -12.81 -6.88 1.98
N PRO A 34 -13.33 -5.71 2.36
CA PRO A 34 -13.31 -5.27 3.75
C PRO A 34 -14.24 -6.09 4.64
N ASP A 35 -13.84 -6.27 5.88
CA ASP A 35 -14.73 -6.65 6.96
C ASP A 35 -14.55 -5.78 8.20
N ARG A 36 -15.38 -5.99 9.22
CA ARG A 36 -15.36 -5.27 10.50
C ARG A 36 -15.07 -6.19 11.69
N VAL A 37 -14.59 -7.39 11.41
CA VAL A 37 -14.22 -8.36 12.44
C VAL A 37 -12.94 -7.89 13.13
N ARG A 38 -12.94 -7.87 14.46
CA ARG A 38 -11.70 -7.62 15.20
C ARG A 38 -11.02 -8.96 15.48
N TYR A 39 -9.95 -9.24 14.77
CA TYR A 39 -9.23 -10.52 14.84
C TYR A 39 -8.32 -10.56 16.06
N GLU A 40 -7.38 -9.64 16.17
CA GLU A 40 -6.42 -9.61 17.26
C GLU A 40 -5.85 -8.19 17.43
N THR A 41 -5.36 -7.89 18.62
CA THR A 41 -4.77 -6.60 18.97
C THR A 41 -3.33 -6.77 19.48
N PRO A 42 -2.46 -5.75 19.41
CA PRO A 42 -1.04 -5.85 19.76
C PRO A 42 -0.76 -6.30 21.20
N ASP A 43 -1.68 -6.06 22.13
CA ASP A 43 -1.58 -6.52 23.53
C ASP A 43 -1.58 -8.05 23.66
N ALA A 44 -2.15 -8.80 22.71
CA ALA A 44 -2.03 -10.26 22.66
C ALA A 44 -0.58 -10.75 22.55
N LEU A 45 0.34 -9.93 22.05
CA LEU A 45 1.79 -10.18 22.02
C LEU A 45 2.56 -9.37 23.08
N GLY A 46 1.87 -8.76 24.05
CA GLY A 46 2.48 -7.90 25.06
C GLY A 46 3.01 -6.57 24.52
N LEU A 47 2.57 -6.15 23.34
CA LEU A 47 2.97 -4.86 22.76
C LEU A 47 1.98 -3.77 23.18
N ARG A 48 2.51 -2.64 23.64
CA ARG A 48 1.70 -1.44 23.85
C ARG A 48 1.27 -0.88 22.50
N TYR A 49 0.09 -0.29 22.43
CA TYR A 49 -0.38 0.42 21.25
C TYR A 49 -1.38 1.51 21.61
N GLU A 50 -1.49 2.50 20.74
CA GLU A 50 -2.48 3.56 20.80
C GLU A 50 -3.48 3.37 19.65
N ARG A 51 -4.77 3.47 19.96
CA ARG A 51 -5.81 3.56 18.92
C ARG A 51 -5.89 4.99 18.43
N VAL A 52 -5.73 5.15 17.12
CA VAL A 52 -5.65 6.45 16.47
C VAL A 52 -6.88 6.67 15.60
N ARG A 53 -7.42 7.89 15.60
CA ARG A 53 -8.42 8.37 14.65
C ARG A 53 -7.81 9.54 13.90
N PHE A 54 -7.94 9.53 12.58
CA PHE A 54 -7.49 10.60 11.71
C PHE A 54 -8.45 10.75 10.52
N GLN A 55 -8.27 11.76 9.70
CA GLN A 55 -9.15 12.03 8.57
C GLN A 55 -8.42 11.89 7.25
N SER A 56 -9.09 11.33 6.26
CA SER A 56 -8.73 11.44 4.86
C SER A 56 -8.91 12.88 4.36
N THR A 57 -8.36 13.21 3.20
CA THR A 57 -8.44 14.55 2.60
C THR A 57 -9.87 15.04 2.35
N ASP A 58 -10.81 14.12 2.16
CA ASP A 58 -12.24 14.40 1.97
C ASP A 58 -13.04 14.41 3.28
N GLY A 59 -12.38 14.28 4.44
CA GLY A 59 -13.01 14.25 5.77
C GLY A 59 -13.47 12.87 6.23
N THR A 60 -13.31 11.81 5.43
CA THR A 60 -13.65 10.43 5.84
C THR A 60 -12.84 10.07 7.08
N ALA A 61 -13.52 9.62 8.16
CA ALA A 61 -12.83 9.21 9.38
C ALA A 61 -12.18 7.84 9.23
N LEU A 62 -10.87 7.77 9.53
CA LEU A 62 -10.04 6.59 9.42
C LEU A 62 -9.54 6.14 10.79
N SER A 63 -9.27 4.85 10.91
CA SER A 63 -8.79 4.18 12.12
C SER A 63 -7.39 3.61 11.90
N GLY A 64 -6.55 3.69 12.93
CA GLY A 64 -5.22 3.10 12.92
C GLY A 64 -4.75 2.73 14.32
N TRP A 65 -3.64 2.01 14.37
CA TRP A 65 -2.92 1.71 15.61
C TRP A 65 -1.48 2.18 15.48
N PHE A 66 -1.03 2.95 16.47
CA PHE A 66 0.37 3.28 16.63
C PHE A 66 0.99 2.34 17.68
N ILE A 67 1.98 1.57 17.28
CA ILE A 67 2.67 0.58 18.10
C ILE A 67 4.11 1.08 18.28
N PRO A 68 4.48 1.64 19.44
CA PRO A 68 5.84 2.14 19.66
C PRO A 68 6.87 1.01 19.72
N ALA A 69 8.11 1.35 19.41
CA ALA A 69 9.25 0.47 19.55
C ALA A 69 9.32 -0.13 20.97
N ALA A 70 9.56 -1.41 21.07
CA ALA A 70 9.58 -2.11 22.36
C ALA A 70 10.79 -1.65 23.19
N GLY A 71 10.55 -1.35 24.47
CA GLY A 71 11.61 -0.92 25.40
C GLY A 71 11.99 0.55 25.29
N ARG A 72 11.40 1.34 24.38
CA ARG A 72 11.61 2.81 24.32
C ARG A 72 10.56 3.52 25.16
N ALA A 73 11.02 4.51 25.94
CA ALA A 73 10.13 5.40 26.69
C ALA A 73 9.55 6.48 25.77
N ASP A 74 10.38 7.08 24.92
CA ASP A 74 9.99 8.06 23.90
C ASP A 74 10.04 7.37 22.50
N PRO A 75 8.93 7.32 21.75
CA PRO A 75 8.91 6.78 20.39
C PRO A 75 9.86 7.49 19.41
N ARG A 76 10.25 8.77 19.67
CA ARG A 76 11.23 9.49 18.86
C ARG A 76 12.63 8.88 18.89
N GLU A 77 12.95 8.12 19.95
CA GLU A 77 14.24 7.43 20.07
C GLU A 77 14.34 6.16 19.21
N ALA A 78 13.23 5.69 18.62
CA ALA A 78 13.22 4.56 17.71
C ALA A 78 14.07 4.84 16.46
N LYS A 79 14.54 3.79 15.81
CA LYS A 79 15.29 3.89 14.53
C LYS A 79 14.51 4.65 13.47
N GLY A 80 13.18 4.50 13.46
CA GLY A 80 12.26 5.14 12.52
C GLY A 80 10.84 4.61 12.71
N THR A 81 9.89 5.11 11.91
CA THR A 81 8.49 4.69 11.96
C THR A 81 8.07 4.04 10.66
N VAL A 82 7.67 2.76 10.72
CA VAL A 82 7.17 1.98 9.60
C VAL A 82 5.66 2.19 9.47
N ILE A 83 5.21 2.69 8.33
CA ILE A 83 3.80 2.82 7.97
C ILE A 83 3.43 1.60 7.14
N HIS A 84 2.55 0.75 7.66
CA HIS A 84 2.16 -0.50 7.04
C HIS A 84 0.84 -0.36 6.27
N PHE A 85 0.89 -0.67 4.99
CA PHE A 85 -0.24 -0.69 4.05
C PHE A 85 -0.68 -2.14 3.86
N HIS A 86 -1.82 -2.50 4.42
CA HIS A 86 -2.31 -3.88 4.41
C HIS A 86 -2.93 -4.32 3.07
N GLY A 87 -3.14 -5.62 2.91
CA GLY A 87 -3.74 -6.23 1.73
C GLY A 87 -5.25 -5.98 1.59
N ASN A 88 -5.88 -6.61 0.57
CA ASN A 88 -7.24 -6.27 0.17
C ASN A 88 -8.36 -6.92 0.98
N ALA A 89 -8.08 -7.97 1.76
CA ALA A 89 -9.08 -8.70 2.53
C ALA A 89 -9.01 -8.38 4.03
N GLN A 90 -10.11 -8.62 4.75
CA GLN A 90 -10.18 -8.42 6.19
C GLN A 90 -9.96 -6.96 6.59
N ASN A 91 -9.03 -6.67 7.50
CA ASN A 91 -8.67 -5.34 7.98
C ASN A 91 -7.32 -5.34 8.73
N MET A 92 -6.88 -4.18 9.23
CA MET A 92 -5.59 -4.07 9.91
C MET A 92 -5.45 -5.03 11.10
N SER A 93 -6.55 -5.41 11.77
CA SER A 93 -6.48 -6.27 12.97
C SER A 93 -6.05 -7.72 12.69
N SER A 94 -6.09 -8.15 11.42
CA SER A 94 -5.48 -9.42 10.99
C SER A 94 -4.08 -9.19 10.42
N HIS A 95 -3.88 -8.10 9.67
CA HIS A 95 -2.65 -7.85 8.93
C HIS A 95 -1.48 -7.31 9.77
N TRP A 96 -1.72 -6.67 10.92
CA TRP A 96 -0.65 -6.16 11.78
C TRP A 96 0.33 -7.25 12.21
N ARG A 97 -0.09 -8.50 12.22
CA ARG A 97 0.76 -9.66 12.52
C ARG A 97 1.99 -9.75 11.60
N PHE A 98 1.88 -9.36 10.34
CA PHE A 98 3.00 -9.37 9.40
C PHE A 98 4.14 -8.42 9.80
N VAL A 99 3.83 -7.40 10.61
CA VAL A 99 4.78 -6.37 11.07
C VAL A 99 4.99 -6.39 12.58
N ALA A 100 4.38 -7.33 13.32
CA ALA A 100 4.42 -7.45 14.79
C ALA A 100 5.84 -7.66 15.37
N TRP A 101 6.78 -8.08 14.54
CA TRP A 101 8.18 -8.28 14.91
C TRP A 101 9.01 -6.98 14.89
N LEU A 102 8.60 -5.98 14.12
CA LEU A 102 9.32 -4.70 13.94
C LEU A 102 9.50 -3.90 15.24
N PRO A 103 8.51 -3.81 16.16
CA PRO A 103 8.73 -3.11 17.42
C PRO A 103 9.89 -3.66 18.24
N LYS A 104 10.16 -4.97 18.18
CA LYS A 104 11.31 -5.63 18.84
C LYS A 104 12.64 -5.36 18.12
N GLN A 105 12.61 -4.84 16.89
CA GLN A 105 13.77 -4.38 16.11
C GLN A 105 14.01 -2.88 16.24
N ASP A 106 13.36 -2.24 17.21
CA ASP A 106 13.49 -0.81 17.49
C ASP A 106 12.88 0.12 16.42
N PHE A 107 11.78 -0.32 15.79
CA PHE A 107 10.96 0.51 14.91
C PHE A 107 9.60 0.78 15.54
N ASN A 108 9.09 2.01 15.44
CA ASN A 108 7.66 2.23 15.60
C ASN A 108 6.91 1.67 14.40
N VAL A 109 5.67 1.23 14.61
CA VAL A 109 4.81 0.74 13.54
C VAL A 109 3.47 1.47 13.60
N PHE A 110 3.02 1.97 12.46
CA PHE A 110 1.68 2.48 12.27
C PHE A 110 0.95 1.60 11.27
N VAL A 111 -0.13 0.97 11.71
CA VAL A 111 -1.07 0.23 10.86
C VAL A 111 -2.39 0.96 10.81
N PHE A 112 -3.09 0.96 9.68
CA PHE A 112 -4.35 1.67 9.53
C PHE A 112 -5.29 0.92 8.60
N ASP A 113 -6.57 1.19 8.74
CA ASP A 113 -7.62 0.72 7.85
C ASP A 113 -7.97 1.79 6.81
N TYR A 114 -8.00 1.42 5.54
CA TYR A 114 -8.59 2.24 4.50
C TYR A 114 -10.09 2.42 4.74
N ARG A 115 -10.71 3.38 4.09
CA ARG A 115 -12.17 3.56 4.13
C ARG A 115 -12.92 2.25 3.89
N GLY A 116 -13.94 2.00 4.73
CA GLY A 116 -14.77 0.81 4.67
C GLY A 116 -14.19 -0.42 5.37
N TYR A 117 -12.89 -0.44 5.72
CA TYR A 117 -12.25 -1.52 6.45
C TYR A 117 -12.32 -1.27 7.96
N GLY A 118 -12.46 -2.36 8.74
CA GLY A 118 -12.44 -2.34 10.22
C GLY A 118 -13.33 -1.26 10.82
N ASP A 119 -12.71 -0.35 11.58
CA ASP A 119 -13.40 0.76 12.23
C ASP A 119 -13.37 2.07 11.40
N SER A 120 -12.83 2.07 10.18
CA SER A 120 -12.85 3.21 9.25
C SER A 120 -14.22 3.38 8.60
N GLU A 121 -14.60 4.65 8.35
CA GLU A 121 -15.86 5.00 7.69
C GLU A 121 -15.75 4.88 6.16
N GLY A 122 -16.86 5.16 5.47
CA GLY A 122 -16.93 5.22 4.02
C GLY A 122 -17.05 3.86 3.33
N LYS A 123 -16.73 3.86 2.03
CA LYS A 123 -16.68 2.67 1.16
C LYS A 123 -15.41 2.72 0.33
N PRO A 124 -14.71 1.57 0.16
CA PRO A 124 -13.47 1.56 -0.60
C PRO A 124 -13.73 1.73 -2.10
N GLU A 125 -12.95 2.61 -2.70
CA GLU A 125 -12.83 2.80 -4.14
C GLU A 125 -11.43 3.36 -4.43
N PRO A 126 -10.88 3.20 -5.65
CA PRO A 126 -9.46 3.46 -5.91
C PRO A 126 -8.98 4.86 -5.55
N ARG A 127 -9.80 5.89 -5.80
CA ARG A 127 -9.45 7.28 -5.48
C ARG A 127 -9.41 7.49 -3.97
N GLY A 128 -10.45 7.06 -3.27
CA GLY A 128 -10.54 7.25 -1.83
C GLY A 128 -9.47 6.50 -1.08
N VAL A 129 -9.18 5.25 -1.47
CA VAL A 129 -8.09 4.47 -0.88
C VAL A 129 -6.71 5.11 -1.13
N PHE A 130 -6.50 5.73 -2.29
CA PHE A 130 -5.30 6.53 -2.56
C PHE A 130 -5.22 7.77 -1.65
N GLU A 131 -6.32 8.49 -1.44
CA GLU A 131 -6.43 9.64 -0.54
C GLU A 131 -6.17 9.21 0.92
N ASP A 132 -6.75 8.10 1.36
CA ASP A 132 -6.53 7.50 2.70
C ASP A 132 -5.06 7.14 2.91
N SER A 133 -4.43 6.54 1.89
CA SER A 133 -3.02 6.16 1.87
C SER A 133 -2.10 7.37 2.06
N SER A 134 -2.39 8.46 1.36
CA SER A 134 -1.65 9.72 1.51
C SER A 134 -1.86 10.33 2.89
N SER A 135 -3.11 10.35 3.37
CA SER A 135 -3.46 10.90 4.69
C SER A 135 -2.85 10.11 5.85
N ALA A 136 -2.66 8.79 5.69
CA ALA A 136 -1.96 7.97 6.69
C ALA A 136 -0.49 8.37 6.83
N ILE A 137 0.21 8.64 5.73
CA ILE A 137 1.59 9.14 5.75
C ILE A 137 1.64 10.53 6.41
N ASP A 138 0.73 11.44 6.04
CA ASP A 138 0.65 12.79 6.60
C ASP A 138 0.34 12.78 8.10
N HIS A 139 -0.58 11.89 8.52
CA HIS A 139 -0.89 11.72 9.93
C HIS A 139 0.35 11.31 10.74
N VAL A 140 1.08 10.28 10.30
CA VAL A 140 2.30 9.83 10.99
C VAL A 140 3.36 10.94 11.02
N ARG A 141 3.54 11.66 9.90
CA ARG A 141 4.46 12.78 9.80
C ARG A 141 4.14 13.92 10.78
N SER A 142 2.86 14.14 11.06
CA SER A 142 2.40 15.22 11.94
C SER A 142 2.46 14.90 13.43
N ARG A 143 2.72 13.64 13.81
CA ARG A 143 2.78 13.22 15.21
C ARG A 143 3.97 13.85 15.92
N ALA A 144 3.74 14.41 17.10
CA ALA A 144 4.78 15.04 17.91
C ALA A 144 5.78 14.04 18.51
N ASP A 145 5.39 12.76 18.61
CA ASP A 145 6.18 11.66 19.16
C ASP A 145 6.86 10.80 18.06
N VAL A 146 6.93 11.30 16.82
CA VAL A 146 7.60 10.65 15.69
C VAL A 146 8.63 11.60 15.09
N ASP A 147 9.78 11.08 14.68
CA ASP A 147 10.71 11.84 13.84
C ASP A 147 10.19 11.86 12.38
N PRO A 148 9.69 13.01 11.89
CA PRO A 148 9.10 13.10 10.55
C PRO A 148 10.13 12.93 9.42
N ALA A 149 11.44 12.94 9.70
CA ALA A 149 12.51 12.70 8.73
C ALA A 149 12.90 11.22 8.59
N ARG A 150 12.28 10.33 9.37
CA ARG A 150 12.64 8.89 9.46
C ARG A 150 11.44 7.97 9.23
N LEU A 151 10.66 8.29 8.20
CA LEU A 151 9.49 7.49 7.80
C LEU A 151 9.89 6.37 6.84
N LEU A 152 9.33 5.20 7.05
CA LEU A 152 9.54 3.99 6.27
C LEU A 152 8.18 3.47 5.82
N VAL A 153 8.07 3.05 4.59
CA VAL A 153 6.81 2.55 4.04
C VAL A 153 6.94 1.07 3.72
N PHE A 154 6.01 0.26 4.22
CA PHE A 154 5.90 -1.16 3.89
C PHE A 154 4.50 -1.49 3.41
N GLY A 155 4.38 -1.96 2.17
CA GLY A 155 3.10 -2.30 1.56
C GLY A 155 3.03 -3.77 1.13
N GLN A 156 1.89 -4.42 1.41
CA GLN A 156 1.66 -5.82 1.06
C GLN A 156 0.47 -5.96 0.12
N SER A 157 0.62 -6.75 -0.96
CA SER A 157 -0.46 -7.02 -1.92
C SER A 157 -1.11 -5.72 -2.44
N LEU A 158 -2.41 -5.50 -2.30
CA LEU A 158 -3.10 -4.23 -2.59
C LEU A 158 -2.42 -3.03 -1.90
N GLY A 159 -1.96 -3.18 -0.67
CA GLY A 159 -1.27 -2.12 0.06
C GLY A 159 0.04 -1.70 -0.60
N GLY A 160 0.69 -2.60 -1.33
CA GLY A 160 1.90 -2.29 -2.08
C GLY A 160 1.66 -1.32 -3.23
N THR A 161 0.59 -1.52 -4.02
CA THR A 161 0.24 -0.59 -5.09
C THR A 161 -0.16 0.77 -4.54
N ASN A 162 -0.91 0.81 -3.43
CA ASN A 162 -1.34 2.04 -2.77
C ASN A 162 -0.14 2.82 -2.19
N ALA A 163 0.81 2.12 -1.56
CA ALA A 163 2.04 2.72 -1.03
C ALA A 163 2.90 3.36 -2.13
N ILE A 164 3.13 2.63 -3.24
CA ILE A 164 3.86 3.15 -4.41
C ILE A 164 3.13 4.37 -4.99
N ALA A 165 1.80 4.31 -5.11
CA ALA A 165 1.02 5.41 -5.65
C ALA A 165 1.08 6.66 -4.76
N ALA A 166 0.88 6.53 -3.45
CA ALA A 166 0.89 7.65 -2.52
C ALA A 166 2.26 8.36 -2.48
N VAL A 167 3.35 7.59 -2.33
CA VAL A 167 4.70 8.15 -2.28
C VAL A 167 5.14 8.69 -3.64
N GLY A 168 4.90 7.94 -4.72
CA GLY A 168 5.30 8.32 -6.08
C GLY A 168 4.51 9.50 -6.65
N ALA A 169 3.26 9.73 -6.18
CA ALA A 169 2.47 10.91 -6.54
C ALA A 169 2.93 12.20 -5.83
N GLY A 170 3.87 12.11 -4.88
CA GLY A 170 4.47 13.30 -4.27
C GLY A 170 4.47 13.32 -2.74
N ASN A 171 3.81 12.40 -2.04
CA ASN A 171 3.84 12.36 -0.57
C ASN A 171 5.14 11.73 -0.03
N ARG A 172 6.27 12.42 -0.24
CA ARG A 172 7.64 11.92 -0.10
C ARG A 172 8.40 12.47 1.09
N ALA A 173 7.95 13.60 1.66
CA ALA A 173 8.69 14.28 2.73
C ALA A 173 8.97 13.34 3.91
N GLY A 174 10.24 13.20 4.27
CA GLY A 174 10.71 12.32 5.34
C GLY A 174 10.66 10.82 5.05
N VAL A 175 10.12 10.38 3.90
CA VAL A 175 10.14 8.97 3.51
C VAL A 175 11.55 8.57 3.09
N ARG A 176 12.13 7.60 3.82
CA ARG A 176 13.51 7.15 3.64
C ARG A 176 13.62 5.88 2.79
N ALA A 177 12.60 5.04 2.79
CA ALA A 177 12.56 3.80 2.02
C ALA A 177 11.12 3.36 1.77
N VAL A 178 10.92 2.64 0.66
CA VAL A 178 9.68 1.95 0.31
C VAL A 178 10.01 0.47 0.10
N ALA A 179 9.39 -0.39 0.89
CA ALA A 179 9.48 -1.85 0.74
C ALA A 179 8.10 -2.41 0.39
N ILE A 180 8.05 -3.35 -0.52
CA ILE A 180 6.81 -3.90 -1.06
C ILE A 180 6.91 -5.42 -1.11
N GLU A 181 5.87 -6.10 -0.61
CA GLU A 181 5.76 -7.55 -0.68
C GLU A 181 4.56 -7.96 -1.53
N SER A 182 4.78 -8.82 -2.53
CA SER A 182 3.76 -9.52 -3.31
C SER A 182 2.67 -8.60 -3.88
N THR A 183 3.05 -7.47 -4.51
CA THR A 183 2.09 -6.52 -5.12
C THR A 183 1.93 -6.73 -6.62
N PHE A 184 0.85 -6.20 -7.17
CA PHE A 184 0.57 -6.25 -8.60
C PHE A 184 1.05 -4.97 -9.32
N TYR A 185 1.38 -5.14 -10.61
CA TYR A 185 1.88 -4.08 -11.49
C TYR A 185 0.81 -3.02 -11.78
N SER A 186 -0.41 -3.48 -12.16
CA SER A 186 -1.57 -2.61 -12.38
C SER A 186 -2.86 -3.37 -12.14
N TYR A 187 -3.95 -2.65 -11.88
CA TYR A 187 -5.29 -3.25 -11.71
C TYR A 187 -5.74 -3.97 -12.97
N SER A 188 -5.48 -3.38 -14.15
CA SER A 188 -5.80 -4.00 -15.44
C SER A 188 -5.02 -5.29 -15.67
N SER A 189 -3.73 -5.34 -15.29
CA SER A 189 -2.91 -6.53 -15.48
C SER A 189 -3.35 -7.68 -14.58
N ILE A 190 -3.58 -7.44 -13.28
CA ILE A 190 -4.05 -8.51 -12.38
C ILE A 190 -5.47 -8.98 -12.74
N ALA A 191 -6.34 -8.08 -13.24
CA ALA A 191 -7.64 -8.49 -13.76
C ALA A 191 -7.51 -9.42 -14.96
N ASN A 192 -6.59 -9.14 -15.89
CA ASN A 192 -6.32 -10.01 -17.04
C ASN A 192 -5.74 -11.38 -16.64
N ASP A 193 -4.93 -11.45 -15.59
CA ASP A 193 -4.40 -12.72 -15.08
C ASP A 193 -5.52 -13.62 -14.51
N LYS A 194 -6.59 -13.01 -13.97
CA LYS A 194 -7.74 -13.74 -13.44
C LYS A 194 -8.75 -14.11 -14.53
N VAL A 195 -9.02 -13.18 -15.45
CA VAL A 195 -9.97 -13.35 -16.55
C VAL A 195 -9.44 -12.62 -17.77
N SER A 196 -9.13 -13.35 -18.83
CA SER A 196 -8.63 -12.78 -20.09
C SER A 196 -9.56 -11.69 -20.62
N GLY A 197 -9.01 -10.52 -20.90
CA GLY A 197 -9.75 -9.33 -21.38
C GLY A 197 -10.40 -8.49 -20.29
N ALA A 198 -10.47 -8.93 -19.02
CA ALA A 198 -11.09 -8.15 -17.94
C ALA A 198 -10.36 -6.82 -17.67
N GLY A 199 -9.08 -6.74 -17.95
CA GLY A 199 -8.29 -5.51 -17.80
C GLY A 199 -8.78 -4.34 -18.66
N LEU A 200 -9.53 -4.59 -19.74
CA LEU A 200 -10.14 -3.54 -20.56
C LEU A 200 -11.24 -2.76 -19.81
N LEU A 201 -11.77 -3.33 -18.74
CA LEU A 201 -12.85 -2.74 -17.94
C LEU A 201 -12.34 -2.03 -16.67
N VAL A 202 -11.02 -2.05 -16.43
CA VAL A 202 -10.41 -1.59 -15.17
C VAL A 202 -9.48 -0.41 -15.42
N GLY A 203 -9.64 0.64 -14.61
CA GLY A 203 -8.78 1.84 -14.68
C GLY A 203 -7.48 1.68 -13.89
N ASP A 204 -6.37 2.17 -14.45
CA ASP A 204 -5.03 2.11 -13.84
C ASP A 204 -4.55 3.46 -13.26
N ARG A 205 -5.47 4.38 -12.96
CA ARG A 205 -5.10 5.73 -12.53
C ARG A 205 -4.21 5.73 -11.29
N TYR A 206 -4.46 4.83 -10.34
CA TYR A 206 -3.74 4.72 -9.08
C TYR A 206 -2.88 3.45 -9.01
N ALA A 207 -2.54 2.86 -10.14
CA ALA A 207 -1.73 1.64 -10.21
C ALA A 207 -0.25 1.93 -9.95
N ALA A 208 0.44 0.98 -9.32
CA ALA A 208 1.88 1.07 -9.02
C ALA A 208 2.73 1.41 -10.25
N SER A 209 2.42 0.84 -11.42
CA SER A 209 3.12 1.09 -12.68
C SER A 209 3.18 2.56 -13.12
N LYS A 210 2.21 3.37 -12.69
CA LYS A 210 2.18 4.81 -13.01
C LYS A 210 3.13 5.64 -12.15
N TYR A 211 3.53 5.13 -10.99
CA TYR A 211 4.21 5.90 -9.96
C TYR A 211 5.57 5.34 -9.55
N VAL A 212 5.86 4.07 -9.86
CA VAL A 212 7.08 3.40 -9.40
C VAL A 212 8.36 4.10 -9.85
N ALA A 213 8.41 4.62 -11.07
CA ALA A 213 9.55 5.38 -11.57
C ALA A 213 9.79 6.70 -10.83
N ALA A 214 8.71 7.28 -10.25
CA ALA A 214 8.77 8.53 -9.51
C ALA A 214 9.23 8.34 -8.05
N LEU A 215 9.40 7.13 -7.55
CA LEU A 215 9.94 6.88 -6.22
C LEU A 215 11.39 7.36 -6.07
N SER A 216 12.20 7.24 -7.13
CA SER A 216 13.60 7.68 -7.11
C SER A 216 13.73 9.14 -6.67
N PRO A 217 14.72 9.48 -5.83
CA PRO A 217 15.83 8.68 -5.32
C PRO A 217 15.53 7.89 -4.03
N ILE A 218 14.26 7.74 -3.60
CA ILE A 218 13.90 6.91 -2.45
C ILE A 218 14.18 5.44 -2.80
N PRO A 219 14.97 4.70 -2.00
CA PRO A 219 15.24 3.29 -2.22
C PRO A 219 13.96 2.45 -2.25
N LEU A 220 13.86 1.56 -3.25
CA LEU A 220 12.76 0.61 -3.41
C LEU A 220 13.27 -0.83 -3.22
N LEU A 221 12.65 -1.57 -2.31
CA LEU A 221 12.80 -3.02 -2.17
C LEU A 221 11.50 -3.71 -2.56
N LEU A 222 11.57 -4.63 -3.51
CA LEU A 222 10.49 -5.56 -3.84
C LEU A 222 10.85 -6.94 -3.28
N ILE A 223 9.90 -7.62 -2.63
CA ILE A 223 10.04 -9.00 -2.14
C ILE A 223 8.84 -9.79 -2.68
N HIS A 224 9.09 -10.94 -3.33
CA HIS A 224 8.00 -11.69 -3.94
C HIS A 224 8.28 -13.18 -3.94
N GLY A 225 7.28 -13.99 -3.59
CA GLY A 225 7.37 -15.44 -3.64
C GLY A 225 7.27 -15.97 -5.08
N THR A 226 8.17 -16.88 -5.47
CA THR A 226 8.16 -17.42 -6.84
C THR A 226 7.01 -18.40 -7.11
N ALA A 227 6.34 -18.89 -6.06
CA ALA A 227 5.16 -19.76 -6.15
C ALA A 227 3.85 -19.02 -5.77
N ASP A 228 3.86 -17.67 -5.82
CA ASP A 228 2.67 -16.87 -5.56
C ASP A 228 1.60 -17.11 -6.64
N ALA A 229 0.53 -17.82 -6.27
CA ALA A 229 -0.60 -18.15 -7.14
C ALA A 229 -1.69 -17.04 -7.14
N VAL A 230 -1.59 -16.07 -6.23
CA VAL A 230 -2.52 -14.93 -6.15
C VAL A 230 -2.06 -13.82 -7.07
N ILE A 231 -0.80 -13.42 -6.95
CA ILE A 231 -0.16 -12.40 -7.79
C ILE A 231 1.15 -12.99 -8.32
N PRO A 232 1.27 -13.31 -9.61
CA PRO A 232 2.50 -13.86 -10.18
C PRO A 232 3.71 -12.95 -9.97
N VAL A 233 4.88 -13.53 -9.69
CA VAL A 233 6.13 -12.79 -9.44
C VAL A 233 6.52 -11.85 -10.59
N ASP A 234 6.04 -12.11 -11.79
CA ASP A 234 6.24 -11.26 -12.98
C ASP A 234 5.79 -9.82 -12.76
N HIS A 235 4.75 -9.59 -11.94
CA HIS A 235 4.34 -8.23 -11.57
C HIS A 235 5.47 -7.44 -10.91
N SER A 236 6.21 -8.05 -9.97
CA SER A 236 7.36 -7.39 -9.32
C SER A 236 8.54 -7.23 -10.27
N ARG A 237 8.77 -8.17 -11.19
CA ARG A 237 9.79 -8.03 -12.24
C ARG A 237 9.51 -6.84 -13.15
N ARG A 238 8.25 -6.64 -13.55
CA ARG A 238 7.81 -5.48 -14.35
C ARG A 238 7.94 -4.18 -13.59
N LEU A 239 7.54 -4.15 -12.30
CA LEU A 239 7.75 -2.97 -11.44
C LEU A 239 9.22 -2.64 -11.29
N LEU A 240 10.10 -3.66 -11.10
CA LEU A 240 11.53 -3.45 -11.05
C LEU A 240 12.08 -2.86 -12.36
N ALA A 241 11.59 -3.35 -13.51
CA ALA A 241 12.03 -2.83 -14.81
C ALA A 241 11.70 -1.34 -14.97
N ASP A 242 10.50 -0.92 -14.57
CA ASP A 242 10.04 0.48 -14.69
C ASP A 242 10.59 1.40 -13.57
N ALA A 243 10.96 0.86 -12.42
CA ALA A 243 11.55 1.63 -11.33
C ALA A 243 12.91 2.22 -11.73
N ARG A 244 13.25 3.38 -11.16
CA ARG A 244 14.61 3.98 -11.26
C ARG A 244 15.42 3.64 -10.01
N GLU A 245 16.76 3.71 -10.12
CA GLU A 245 17.65 3.49 -8.98
C GLU A 245 17.41 4.49 -7.83
N PRO A 246 17.68 4.07 -6.58
CA PRO A 246 18.10 2.74 -6.14
C PRO A 246 16.93 1.77 -5.98
N LYS A 247 17.05 0.56 -6.53
CA LYS A 247 16.01 -0.47 -6.55
C LYS A 247 16.58 -1.86 -6.38
N ARG A 248 15.79 -2.76 -5.78
CA ARG A 248 16.16 -4.17 -5.61
C ARG A 248 14.93 -5.07 -5.60
N LEU A 249 15.04 -6.27 -6.16
CA LEU A 249 14.06 -7.35 -6.04
C LEU A 249 14.70 -8.55 -5.33
N ILE A 250 13.98 -9.10 -4.35
CA ILE A 250 14.27 -10.40 -3.73
C ILE A 250 13.17 -11.35 -4.15
N GLU A 251 13.49 -12.30 -5.02
CA GLU A 251 12.61 -13.42 -5.32
C GLU A 251 12.82 -14.52 -4.28
N VAL A 252 11.74 -14.98 -3.64
CA VAL A 252 11.79 -15.98 -2.57
C VAL A 252 11.38 -17.34 -3.15
N PRO A 253 12.34 -18.27 -3.33
CA PRO A 253 12.05 -19.55 -3.95
C PRO A 253 10.97 -20.34 -3.19
N GLY A 254 9.92 -20.78 -3.89
CA GLY A 254 8.85 -21.62 -3.36
C GLY A 254 7.89 -20.93 -2.38
N ALA A 255 8.06 -19.64 -2.11
CA ALA A 255 7.09 -18.90 -1.28
C ALA A 255 5.82 -18.58 -2.07
N GLY A 256 4.66 -18.73 -1.43
CA GLY A 256 3.36 -18.26 -1.90
C GLY A 256 3.09 -16.80 -1.55
N HIS A 257 1.80 -16.41 -1.69
CA HIS A 257 1.35 -15.04 -1.43
C HIS A 257 1.54 -14.63 0.04
N LEU A 258 2.29 -13.54 0.29
CA LEU A 258 2.62 -13.01 1.63
C LEU A 258 3.32 -14.02 2.57
N GLU A 259 3.92 -15.07 2.02
CA GLU A 259 4.70 -16.03 2.79
C GLU A 259 6.16 -15.66 3.04
N PRO A 260 6.81 -14.77 2.26
CA PRO A 260 8.21 -14.40 2.50
C PRO A 260 8.49 -13.98 3.95
N MET A 261 7.56 -13.27 4.61
CA MET A 261 7.70 -12.86 6.02
C MET A 261 7.35 -13.94 7.04
N SER A 262 6.95 -15.16 6.60
CA SER A 262 6.58 -16.26 7.48
C SER A 262 7.80 -16.86 8.16
N GLU A 263 7.93 -16.63 9.47
CA GLU A 263 9.00 -17.21 10.29
C GLU A 263 8.96 -18.74 10.30
N ALA A 264 7.76 -19.32 10.30
CA ALA A 264 7.57 -20.78 10.29
C ALA A 264 8.13 -21.44 9.01
N ARG A 265 8.15 -20.71 7.86
CA ARG A 265 8.64 -21.25 6.58
C ARG A 265 10.09 -20.89 6.26
N PHE A 266 10.50 -19.67 6.60
CA PHE A 266 11.78 -19.11 6.14
C PHE A 266 12.65 -18.59 7.29
N GLY A 267 12.24 -18.87 8.55
CA GLY A 267 12.89 -18.28 9.71
C GLY A 267 12.82 -16.74 9.62
N THR A 268 13.80 -16.07 10.17
CA THR A 268 13.88 -14.60 10.16
C THR A 268 14.60 -14.03 8.93
N THR A 269 14.90 -14.84 7.92
CA THR A 269 15.77 -14.45 6.78
C THR A 269 15.27 -13.19 6.07
N TYR A 270 13.99 -13.17 5.67
CA TYR A 270 13.44 -12.05 4.90
C TYR A 270 12.98 -10.90 5.79
N GLN A 271 12.58 -11.18 7.04
CA GLN A 271 12.37 -10.15 8.05
C GLN A 271 13.66 -9.36 8.29
N ARG A 272 14.79 -10.05 8.43
CA ARG A 272 16.12 -9.44 8.59
C ARG A 272 16.53 -8.63 7.37
N ALA A 273 16.34 -9.18 6.16
CA ALA A 273 16.62 -8.44 4.92
C ALA A 273 15.81 -7.14 4.81
N LEU A 274 14.55 -7.12 5.27
CA LEU A 274 13.71 -5.93 5.33
C LEU A 274 14.24 -4.92 6.37
N ALA A 275 14.59 -5.40 7.59
CA ALA A 275 15.13 -4.52 8.64
C ALA A 275 16.46 -3.88 8.21
N GLU A 276 17.39 -4.67 7.66
CA GLU A 276 18.68 -4.20 7.13
C GLU A 276 18.48 -3.17 6.00
N PHE A 277 17.52 -3.39 5.12
CA PHE A 277 17.19 -2.41 4.07
C PHE A 277 16.72 -1.07 4.65
N PHE A 278 15.86 -1.10 5.66
CA PHE A 278 15.41 0.11 6.34
C PHE A 278 16.55 0.81 7.09
N GLU A 279 17.38 0.06 7.81
CA GLU A 279 18.53 0.60 8.53
C GLU A 279 19.54 1.26 7.57
N ALA A 280 19.85 0.62 6.46
CA ALA A 280 20.73 1.16 5.44
C ALA A 280 20.18 2.49 4.86
N ALA A 281 18.88 2.57 4.59
CA ALA A 281 18.26 3.79 4.12
C ALA A 281 18.29 4.92 5.16
N LEU A 282 18.14 4.59 6.45
CA LEU A 282 18.21 5.57 7.54
C LEU A 282 19.63 6.07 7.82
N ALA A 283 20.65 5.27 7.49
CA ALA A 283 22.06 5.64 7.64
C ALA A 283 22.56 6.64 6.57
N THR A 284 21.84 6.78 5.45
CA THR A 284 22.17 7.78 4.40
C THR A 284 21.71 9.19 4.81
N ALA A 285 22.20 10.23 4.16
CA ALA A 285 21.69 11.59 4.35
C ALA A 285 20.21 11.69 3.95
N PRO A 286 19.40 12.56 4.59
CA PRO A 286 18.03 12.81 4.17
C PRO A 286 17.95 13.23 2.71
N ILE A 287 16.96 12.68 1.99
CA ILE A 287 16.71 13.06 0.60
C ILE A 287 16.15 14.49 0.62
N ALA A 288 16.84 15.41 -0.06
CA ALA A 288 16.37 16.79 -0.17
C ALA A 288 14.96 16.83 -0.79
N PRO A 289 14.05 17.68 -0.30
CA PRO A 289 12.73 17.82 -0.90
C PRO A 289 12.88 18.27 -2.36
N THR A 290 12.24 17.55 -3.27
CA THR A 290 12.18 17.96 -4.67
C THR A 290 11.37 19.26 -4.73
N PRO A 291 11.89 20.36 -5.35
CA PRO A 291 11.08 21.56 -5.50
C PRO A 291 9.82 21.23 -6.30
N PRO A 292 8.69 21.90 -6.01
CA PRO A 292 7.47 21.71 -6.77
C PRO A 292 7.74 21.94 -8.26
N ALA A 293 7.21 21.07 -9.11
CA ALA A 293 7.24 21.27 -10.55
C ALA A 293 6.54 22.62 -10.86
N ARG A 294 7.24 23.51 -11.58
CA ARG A 294 6.71 24.80 -12.02
C ARG A 294 5.65 24.61 -13.09
#